data_3fd93ef7d745a7bd9cc4a6ab6790bc53
#
_entry.id   3fd93ef7d745a7bd9cc4a6ab6790bc53
#
_cell.length_a   1.000
_cell.length_b   1.000
_cell.length_c   1.000
_cell.angle_alpha   90.00
_cell.angle_beta   90.00
_cell.angle_gamma   90.00
#
_symmetry.space_group_name_H-M   'P 1'
#
loop_
_entity.id
_entity.type
_entity.pdbx_description
1 polymer ?
#
loop_
_entity_poly.entity_id
_entity_poly.type
_entity_poly.pdbx_seq_one_letter_code
_entity_poly.pdbx_strand_id
1 'polypeptide(L)'
;MIPKISILIYTHSEYSFIWPALVGQMNKYADEDLEVHFLYNDTIDDINFHNIPENWIKHTYQEDLIWTKRVNHVFSEIKSEYILFLHEDWIPIGQVSKKLLEETCDVMSDNSWDYLLSYSHFSVTDNQDGIFTGHEDYYFYKSDSHIFQPAIWKHSVFEEFCTVLNKTKHQNEDQECLAFMRNKNTYEVQNLKTVREYRTTNSLIFPHMHALAEGLWNFTKYPSLKELLDSYEIDTNSRGVHTWWELDTQ
;
A
#
# COMPACT_ATOMS: atom_id res chain seq x y z
N MET A 1 -15.28 19.56 4.40
CA MET A 1 -14.60 19.04 5.61
C MET A 1 -13.31 18.42 5.13
N ILE A 2 -12.19 18.67 5.80
CA ILE A 2 -10.91 18.03 5.44
C ILE A 2 -10.99 16.57 5.87
N PRO A 3 -10.72 15.59 4.98
CA PRO A 3 -10.72 14.18 5.35
C PRO A 3 -9.60 13.90 6.34
N LYS A 4 -9.79 12.93 7.23
CA LYS A 4 -8.76 12.50 8.17
C LYS A 4 -7.67 11.70 7.48
N ILE A 5 -8.07 10.87 6.53
CA ILE A 5 -7.20 10.03 5.71
C ILE A 5 -7.62 10.12 4.24
N SER A 6 -6.63 10.13 3.35
CA SER A 6 -6.80 9.97 1.90
C SER A 6 -6.01 8.74 1.43
N ILE A 7 -6.42 8.16 0.33
CA ILE A 7 -5.68 7.08 -0.34
C ILE A 7 -4.83 7.70 -1.44
N LEU A 8 -3.54 7.42 -1.45
CA LEU A 8 -2.63 7.78 -2.55
C LEU A 8 -2.18 6.51 -3.26
N ILE A 9 -2.61 6.35 -4.50
CA ILE A 9 -2.20 5.26 -5.38
C ILE A 9 -1.10 5.80 -6.29
N TYR A 10 0.12 5.29 -6.13
CA TYR A 10 1.24 5.57 -7.02
C TYR A 10 1.35 4.49 -8.08
N THR A 11 1.43 4.88 -9.33
CA THR A 11 1.48 3.93 -10.45
C THR A 11 2.35 4.45 -11.62
N HIS A 12 2.66 3.55 -12.54
CA HIS A 12 3.44 3.83 -13.75
C HIS A 12 2.74 3.22 -14.97
N SER A 13 2.88 3.85 -16.15
CA SER A 13 2.27 3.40 -17.40
C SER A 13 2.64 1.96 -17.80
N GLU A 14 3.84 1.51 -17.46
CA GLU A 14 4.27 0.11 -17.68
C GLU A 14 3.40 -0.91 -16.94
N TYR A 15 2.69 -0.49 -15.90
CA TYR A 15 1.76 -1.29 -15.11
C TYR A 15 0.28 -0.99 -15.40
N SER A 16 0.01 -0.17 -16.42
CA SER A 16 -1.38 0.21 -16.77
C SER A 16 -2.27 -0.99 -17.12
N PHE A 17 -1.68 -2.10 -17.55
CA PHE A 17 -2.41 -3.36 -17.81
C PHE A 17 -3.12 -3.92 -16.57
N ILE A 18 -2.68 -3.61 -15.35
CA ILE A 18 -3.29 -4.09 -14.10
C ILE A 18 -4.34 -3.11 -13.54
N TRP A 19 -4.37 -1.87 -14.03
CA TRP A 19 -5.30 -0.85 -13.53
C TRP A 19 -6.78 -1.24 -13.61
N PRO A 20 -7.26 -1.97 -14.65
CA PRO A 20 -8.66 -2.41 -14.67
C PRO A 20 -9.04 -3.23 -13.44
N ALA A 21 -8.16 -4.13 -12.97
CA ALA A 21 -8.42 -4.91 -11.76
C ALA A 21 -8.35 -4.06 -10.50
N LEU A 22 -7.33 -3.20 -10.35
CA LEU A 22 -7.23 -2.29 -9.21
C LEU A 22 -8.47 -1.40 -9.10
N VAL A 23 -8.81 -0.69 -10.18
CA VAL A 23 -9.94 0.25 -10.21
C VAL A 23 -11.27 -0.48 -9.97
N GLY A 24 -11.47 -1.62 -10.66
CA GLY A 24 -12.69 -2.41 -10.49
C GLY A 24 -12.86 -2.94 -9.06
N GLN A 25 -11.79 -3.38 -8.43
CA GLN A 25 -11.82 -3.86 -7.05
C GLN A 25 -11.95 -2.72 -6.04
N MET A 26 -11.31 -1.57 -6.29
CA MET A 26 -11.52 -0.37 -5.46
C MET A 26 -12.99 0.09 -5.53
N ASN A 27 -13.58 0.18 -6.72
CA ASN A 27 -15.00 0.53 -6.88
C ASN A 27 -15.95 -0.46 -6.20
N LYS A 28 -15.54 -1.73 -6.09
CA LYS A 28 -16.36 -2.77 -5.45
C LYS A 28 -16.27 -2.74 -3.92
N TYR A 29 -15.12 -2.41 -3.37
CA TYR A 29 -14.81 -2.65 -1.96
C TYR A 29 -14.51 -1.39 -1.15
N ALA A 30 -14.11 -0.28 -1.77
CA ALA A 30 -13.85 0.96 -1.05
C ALA A 30 -15.16 1.75 -0.83
N ASP A 31 -15.28 2.38 0.34
CA ASP A 31 -16.39 3.28 0.61
C ASP A 31 -16.35 4.46 -0.37
N GLU A 32 -17.51 4.83 -0.94
CA GLU A 32 -17.64 5.83 -2.02
C GLU A 32 -17.16 7.23 -1.62
N ASP A 33 -17.14 7.54 -0.33
CA ASP A 33 -16.73 8.83 0.21
C ASP A 33 -15.25 8.88 0.67
N LEU A 34 -14.47 7.85 0.34
CA LEU A 34 -13.02 7.88 0.46
C LEU A 34 -12.41 8.80 -0.59
N GLU A 35 -11.55 9.72 -0.17
CA GLU A 35 -10.77 10.55 -1.07
C GLU A 35 -9.60 9.73 -1.64
N VAL A 36 -9.57 9.59 -2.97
CA VAL A 36 -8.54 8.83 -3.69
C VAL A 36 -7.76 9.75 -4.61
N HIS A 37 -6.47 9.80 -4.42
CA HIS A 37 -5.50 10.46 -5.30
C HIS A 37 -4.81 9.39 -6.16
N PHE A 38 -4.87 9.55 -7.47
CA PHE A 38 -4.27 8.63 -8.44
C PHE A 38 -3.12 9.31 -9.16
N LEU A 39 -1.90 8.89 -8.87
CA LEU A 39 -0.66 9.50 -9.36
C LEU A 39 -0.01 8.61 -10.42
N TYR A 40 0.08 9.11 -11.64
CA TYR A 40 0.61 8.38 -12.81
C TYR A 40 1.57 9.26 -13.63
N ASN A 41 2.38 8.64 -14.48
CA ASN A 41 3.33 9.37 -15.32
C ASN A 41 2.64 10.04 -16.52
N ASP A 42 3.22 11.15 -16.95
CA ASP A 42 2.72 12.04 -18.02
C ASP A 42 2.81 11.45 -19.44
N THR A 43 3.36 10.25 -19.60
CA THR A 43 3.44 9.55 -20.89
C THR A 43 2.12 8.88 -21.32
N ILE A 44 1.07 8.95 -20.49
CA ILE A 44 -0.25 8.42 -20.83
C ILE A 44 -1.07 9.49 -21.53
N ASP A 45 -1.30 9.31 -22.83
CA ASP A 45 -2.03 10.26 -23.68
C ASP A 45 -3.53 10.37 -23.32
N ASP A 46 -4.16 9.27 -22.90
CA ASP A 46 -5.57 9.25 -22.50
C ASP A 46 -5.84 8.38 -21.27
N ILE A 47 -5.81 9.02 -20.10
CA ILE A 47 -6.12 8.36 -18.82
C ILE A 47 -7.58 7.84 -18.77
N ASN A 48 -8.50 8.42 -19.55
CA ASN A 48 -9.91 7.99 -19.54
C ASN A 48 -10.09 6.61 -20.17
N PHE A 49 -9.17 6.19 -21.03
CA PHE A 49 -9.19 4.84 -21.60
C PHE A 49 -9.10 3.74 -20.53
N HIS A 50 -8.52 4.05 -19.38
CA HIS A 50 -8.35 3.11 -18.27
C HIS A 50 -9.51 3.11 -17.26
N ASN A 51 -10.62 3.79 -17.55
CA ASN A 51 -11.82 3.86 -16.71
C ASN A 51 -11.55 4.32 -15.26
N ILE A 52 -10.55 5.17 -15.07
CA ILE A 52 -10.28 5.76 -13.76
C ILE A 52 -11.47 6.63 -13.35
N PRO A 53 -12.08 6.41 -12.17
CA PRO A 53 -13.29 7.12 -11.74
C PRO A 53 -13.15 8.64 -11.81
N GLU A 54 -14.24 9.33 -12.18
CA GLU A 54 -14.24 10.79 -12.28
C GLU A 54 -14.04 11.49 -10.93
N ASN A 55 -14.51 10.86 -9.86
CA ASN A 55 -14.38 11.36 -8.51
C ASN A 55 -12.98 11.16 -7.89
N TRP A 56 -12.08 10.41 -8.56
CA TRP A 56 -10.70 10.32 -8.14
C TRP A 56 -9.91 11.54 -8.58
N ILE A 57 -9.08 12.07 -7.70
CA ILE A 57 -8.19 13.21 -7.98
C ILE A 57 -6.97 12.70 -8.72
N LYS A 58 -6.81 13.10 -9.98
CA LYS A 58 -5.77 12.63 -10.88
C LYS A 58 -4.58 13.58 -10.86
N HIS A 59 -3.39 13.01 -10.68
CA HIS A 59 -2.12 13.75 -10.69
C HIS A 59 -1.17 13.12 -11.69
N THR A 60 -0.37 13.96 -12.36
CA THR A 60 0.68 13.50 -13.26
C THR A 60 2.05 13.85 -12.74
N TYR A 61 3.04 13.02 -13.03
CA TYR A 61 4.44 13.31 -12.77
C TYR A 61 5.30 13.12 -14.02
N GLN A 62 6.44 13.81 -14.07
CA GLN A 62 7.43 13.63 -15.12
C GLN A 62 8.21 12.33 -14.92
N GLU A 63 8.36 11.55 -15.99
CA GLU A 63 8.94 10.20 -15.91
C GLU A 63 10.42 10.17 -15.52
N ASP A 64 11.18 11.21 -15.88
CA ASP A 64 12.61 11.33 -15.56
C ASP A 64 12.91 11.62 -14.10
N LEU A 65 11.90 11.91 -13.29
CA LEU A 65 12.04 12.13 -11.86
C LEU A 65 12.22 10.80 -11.11
N ILE A 66 13.02 10.81 -10.03
CA ILE A 66 13.05 9.71 -9.06
C ILE A 66 11.71 9.61 -8.33
N TRP A 67 11.33 8.42 -7.87
CA TRP A 67 9.99 8.15 -7.34
C TRP A 67 9.60 9.07 -6.17
N THR A 68 10.52 9.39 -5.26
CA THR A 68 10.24 10.30 -4.14
C THR A 68 9.88 11.72 -4.61
N LYS A 69 10.48 12.21 -5.69
CA LYS A 69 10.10 13.49 -6.30
C LYS A 69 8.73 13.41 -6.97
N ARG A 70 8.43 12.27 -7.60
CA ARG A 70 7.13 12.02 -8.19
C ARG A 70 6.04 12.09 -7.13
N VAL A 71 6.23 11.40 -6.00
CA VAL A 71 5.28 11.40 -4.87
C VAL A 71 5.24 12.75 -4.17
N ASN A 72 6.39 13.40 -3.95
CA ASN A 72 6.45 14.69 -3.25
C ASN A 72 5.65 15.80 -3.97
N HIS A 73 5.45 15.67 -5.28
CA HIS A 73 4.71 16.64 -6.09
C HIS A 73 3.24 16.79 -5.64
N VAL A 74 2.61 15.75 -5.11
CA VAL A 74 1.17 15.76 -4.76
C VAL A 74 0.87 16.16 -3.32
N PHE A 75 1.85 16.20 -2.43
CA PHE A 75 1.58 16.49 -1.01
C PHE A 75 0.93 17.85 -0.76
N SER A 76 1.24 18.86 -1.57
CA SER A 76 0.58 20.17 -1.44
C SER A 76 -0.92 20.14 -1.75
N GLU A 77 -1.39 19.13 -2.48
CA GLU A 77 -2.79 18.95 -2.88
C GLU A 77 -3.56 18.06 -1.92
N ILE A 78 -2.90 17.06 -1.30
CA ILE A 78 -3.49 16.23 -0.25
C ILE A 78 -3.62 17.06 1.02
N LYS A 79 -4.81 17.08 1.63
CA LYS A 79 -5.08 17.88 2.85
C LYS A 79 -5.30 17.03 4.09
N SER A 80 -5.44 15.72 3.94
CA SER A 80 -5.64 14.79 5.05
C SER A 80 -4.41 14.73 5.97
N GLU A 81 -4.64 14.43 7.24
CA GLU A 81 -3.58 14.24 8.22
C GLU A 81 -2.80 12.95 8.00
N TYR A 82 -3.47 11.93 7.44
CA TYR A 82 -2.91 10.62 7.15
C TYR A 82 -3.09 10.26 5.68
N ILE A 83 -2.19 9.42 5.18
CA ILE A 83 -2.20 8.91 3.80
C ILE A 83 -2.05 7.40 3.84
N LEU A 84 -3.03 6.67 3.30
CA LEU A 84 -2.85 5.26 2.93
C LEU A 84 -2.15 5.20 1.58
N PHE A 85 -0.88 4.82 1.58
CA PHE A 85 -0.06 4.74 0.37
C PHE A 85 -0.11 3.34 -0.21
N LEU A 86 -0.38 3.25 -1.52
CA LEU A 86 -0.53 2.01 -2.29
C LEU A 86 0.24 2.11 -3.60
N HIS A 87 0.69 0.96 -4.10
CA HIS A 87 1.08 0.78 -5.50
C HIS A 87 -0.07 0.11 -6.28
N GLU A 88 -0.01 0.16 -7.60
CA GLU A 88 -1.04 -0.35 -8.49
C GLU A 88 -1.27 -1.86 -8.43
N ASP A 89 -0.30 -2.61 -7.96
CA ASP A 89 -0.33 -4.07 -7.86
C ASP A 89 -0.87 -4.59 -6.51
N TRP A 90 -1.30 -3.68 -5.62
CA TRP A 90 -1.99 -4.01 -4.37
C TRP A 90 -3.51 -3.96 -4.57
N ILE A 91 -4.07 -5.07 -5.03
CA ILE A 91 -5.48 -5.17 -5.44
C ILE A 91 -6.34 -5.50 -4.23
N PRO A 92 -7.31 -4.65 -3.85
CA PRO A 92 -8.20 -4.94 -2.72
C PRO A 92 -9.11 -6.14 -3.03
N ILE A 93 -9.34 -6.98 -2.03
CA ILE A 93 -10.17 -8.19 -2.10
C ILE A 93 -11.27 -8.23 -1.03
N GLY A 94 -11.37 -7.19 -0.25
CA GLY A 94 -12.37 -7.05 0.81
C GLY A 94 -12.63 -5.57 1.10
N GLN A 95 -13.58 -5.31 2.01
CA GLN A 95 -14.01 -3.97 2.34
C GLN A 95 -12.86 -3.07 2.79
N VAL A 96 -12.72 -1.92 2.14
CA VAL A 96 -11.85 -0.82 2.53
C VAL A 96 -12.74 0.25 3.17
N SER A 97 -12.89 0.14 4.49
CA SER A 97 -13.84 0.96 5.24
C SER A 97 -13.21 2.28 5.67
N LYS A 98 -13.82 3.40 5.28
CA LYS A 98 -13.43 4.73 5.74
C LYS A 98 -13.46 4.82 7.26
N LYS A 99 -14.53 4.30 7.88
CA LYS A 99 -14.67 4.30 9.34
C LYS A 99 -13.50 3.58 10.00
N LEU A 100 -13.13 2.37 9.53
CA LEU A 100 -12.02 1.61 10.10
C LEU A 100 -10.68 2.32 9.89
N LEU A 101 -10.47 2.94 8.72
CA LEU A 101 -9.28 3.74 8.44
C LEU A 101 -9.18 4.95 9.39
N GLU A 102 -10.28 5.67 9.60
CA GLU A 102 -10.32 6.83 10.51
C GLU A 102 -10.11 6.41 11.97
N GLU A 103 -10.72 5.32 12.44
CA GLU A 103 -10.50 4.75 13.77
C GLU A 103 -9.04 4.32 13.96
N THR A 104 -8.42 3.76 12.91
CA THR A 104 -6.99 3.41 12.92
C THR A 104 -6.11 4.67 13.04
N CYS A 105 -6.46 5.75 12.34
CA CYS A 105 -5.77 7.03 12.46
C CYS A 105 -5.93 7.64 13.87
N ASP A 106 -7.07 7.45 14.54
CA ASP A 106 -7.25 7.86 15.94
C ASP A 106 -6.26 7.14 16.86
N VAL A 107 -6.13 5.82 16.70
CA VAL A 107 -5.14 5.03 17.44
C VAL A 107 -3.73 5.50 17.17
N MET A 108 -3.38 5.80 15.91
CA MET A 108 -2.06 6.33 15.54
C MET A 108 -1.80 7.69 16.20
N SER A 109 -2.80 8.59 16.19
CA SER A 109 -2.72 9.90 16.80
C SER A 109 -2.51 9.82 18.31
N ASP A 110 -3.34 9.04 19.00
CA ASP A 110 -3.33 8.87 20.46
C ASP A 110 -1.99 8.30 20.97
N ASN A 111 -1.34 7.47 20.14
CA ASN A 111 -0.06 6.83 20.48
C ASN A 111 1.15 7.52 19.82
N SER A 112 0.94 8.62 19.11
CA SER A 112 2.00 9.36 18.39
C SER A 112 2.77 8.48 17.40
N TRP A 113 2.06 7.63 16.64
CA TRP A 113 2.66 6.80 15.61
C TRP A 113 2.81 7.58 14.31
N ASP A 114 3.93 7.39 13.67
CA ASP A 114 4.31 8.07 12.42
C ASP A 114 3.96 7.23 11.19
N TYR A 115 3.98 5.91 11.35
CA TYR A 115 3.80 4.94 10.26
C TYR A 115 3.17 3.66 10.80
N LEU A 116 2.23 3.11 10.03
CA LEU A 116 1.61 1.82 10.30
C LEU A 116 1.55 0.98 9.02
N LEU A 117 2.30 -0.11 9.02
CA LEU A 117 2.21 -1.12 7.98
C LEU A 117 0.87 -1.87 8.10
N SER A 118 0.10 -1.93 7.03
CA SER A 118 -1.27 -2.49 7.05
C SER A 118 -1.33 -4.00 7.24
N TYR A 119 -0.20 -4.70 7.20
CA TYR A 119 -0.10 -6.14 7.47
C TYR A 119 1.31 -6.53 7.91
N SER A 120 1.45 -7.71 8.51
CA SER A 120 2.75 -8.25 8.88
C SER A 120 3.11 -9.47 8.03
N HIS A 121 4.39 -9.55 7.67
CA HIS A 121 4.96 -10.74 7.02
C HIS A 121 5.36 -11.84 8.00
N PHE A 122 5.54 -11.50 9.26
CA PHE A 122 6.12 -12.40 10.24
C PHE A 122 5.04 -12.95 11.18
N SER A 123 5.17 -14.22 11.54
CA SER A 123 4.44 -14.76 12.69
C SER A 123 4.94 -14.05 13.95
N VAL A 124 4.04 -13.56 14.80
CA VAL A 124 4.42 -13.09 16.13
C VAL A 124 5.09 -14.25 16.85
N THR A 125 6.36 -14.10 17.16
CA THR A 125 6.99 -14.95 18.17
C THR A 125 6.53 -14.47 19.55
N ASP A 126 6.27 -15.37 20.48
CA ASP A 126 5.67 -15.15 21.80
C ASP A 126 6.34 -14.08 22.70
N ASN A 127 7.36 -13.39 22.19
CA ASN A 127 8.20 -12.45 22.94
C ASN A 127 8.13 -11.00 22.47
N GLN A 128 7.17 -10.62 21.61
CA GLN A 128 7.04 -9.22 21.22
C GLN A 128 6.01 -8.51 22.09
N ASP A 129 6.42 -7.42 22.73
CA ASP A 129 5.55 -6.53 23.52
C ASP A 129 4.55 -5.83 22.56
N GLY A 130 3.48 -6.55 22.20
CA GLY A 130 2.39 -6.00 21.39
C GLY A 130 1.59 -4.99 22.21
N ILE A 131 1.21 -3.88 21.58
CA ILE A 131 0.22 -2.96 22.15
C ILE A 131 -1.15 -3.47 21.76
N PHE A 132 -1.93 -3.90 22.75
CA PHE A 132 -3.30 -4.33 22.55
C PHE A 132 -4.22 -3.09 22.41
N THR A 133 -4.97 -3.00 21.33
CA THR A 133 -5.82 -1.83 21.05
C THR A 133 -7.28 -2.10 21.30
N GLY A 134 -7.71 -2.89 22.20
CA GLY A 134 -9.13 -3.09 22.49
C GLY A 134 -10.00 -3.70 21.36
N HIS A 135 -9.46 -3.94 20.20
CA HIS A 135 -10.06 -4.75 19.15
C HIS A 135 -9.69 -6.21 19.40
N GLU A 136 -10.68 -7.08 19.55
CA GLU A 136 -10.48 -8.51 19.84
C GLU A 136 -9.73 -9.27 18.72
N ASP A 137 -9.56 -8.67 17.55
CA ASP A 137 -9.15 -9.33 16.34
C ASP A 137 -7.73 -8.99 15.86
N TYR A 138 -7.05 -7.97 16.40
CA TYR A 138 -5.70 -7.60 15.95
C TYR A 138 -4.82 -6.90 16.99
N TYR A 139 -3.51 -7.08 16.81
CA TYR A 139 -2.45 -6.43 17.59
C TYR A 139 -1.69 -5.44 16.74
N PHE A 140 -1.18 -4.39 17.39
CA PHE A 140 -0.14 -3.55 16.84
C PHE A 140 1.15 -3.82 17.60
N TYR A 141 2.26 -3.91 16.90
CA TYR A 141 3.57 -4.04 17.51
C TYR A 141 4.58 -3.15 16.82
N LYS A 142 5.61 -2.75 17.57
CA LYS A 142 6.65 -1.91 17.04
C LYS A 142 7.46 -2.66 15.98
N SER A 143 7.69 -2.01 14.83
CA SER A 143 8.46 -2.57 13.74
C SER A 143 9.53 -1.59 13.30
N ASP A 144 10.68 -2.10 12.88
CA ASP A 144 11.74 -1.35 12.20
C ASP A 144 11.81 -1.73 10.71
N SER A 145 10.87 -2.56 10.24
CA SER A 145 10.76 -2.83 8.82
C SER A 145 10.16 -1.62 8.11
N HIS A 146 10.73 -1.29 6.95
CA HIS A 146 10.17 -0.34 6.02
C HIS A 146 9.97 -1.10 4.73
N ILE A 147 8.78 -1.10 4.24
CA ILE A 147 8.48 -1.74 2.98
C ILE A 147 7.50 -0.82 2.25
N PHE A 148 7.70 -0.65 0.94
CA PHE A 148 6.77 0.03 0.06
C PHE A 148 5.52 -0.84 -0.16
N GLN A 149 4.82 -1.12 0.94
CA GLN A 149 3.62 -1.94 1.01
C GLN A 149 2.47 -1.05 1.45
N PRO A 150 1.22 -1.50 1.35
CA PRO A 150 0.10 -0.74 1.85
C PRO A 150 0.34 -0.31 3.29
N ALA A 151 0.49 0.98 3.49
CA ALA A 151 0.81 1.54 4.80
C ALA A 151 0.12 2.88 5.02
N ILE A 152 -0.28 3.13 6.27
CA ILE A 152 -0.77 4.43 6.68
C ILE A 152 0.42 5.25 7.19
N TRP A 153 0.60 6.40 6.59
CA TRP A 153 1.61 7.38 6.96
C TRP A 153 0.96 8.60 7.58
N LYS A 154 1.56 9.13 8.62
CA LYS A 154 1.31 10.52 8.98
C LYS A 154 1.81 11.40 7.84
N HIS A 155 0.97 12.29 7.31
CA HIS A 155 1.25 13.06 6.09
C HIS A 155 2.60 13.80 6.18
N SER A 156 2.82 14.56 7.27
CA SER A 156 4.06 15.32 7.46
C SER A 156 5.32 14.44 7.51
N VAL A 157 5.20 13.20 8.00
CA VAL A 157 6.32 12.25 8.06
C VAL A 157 6.60 11.65 6.69
N PHE A 158 5.56 11.40 5.90
CA PHE A 158 5.73 10.90 4.52
C PHE A 158 6.34 11.96 3.61
N GLU A 159 5.93 13.22 3.74
CA GLU A 159 6.55 14.35 3.04
C GLU A 159 8.02 14.53 3.43
N GLU A 160 8.34 14.45 4.73
CA GLU A 160 9.73 14.48 5.22
C GLU A 160 10.55 13.33 4.63
N PHE A 161 10.01 12.11 4.65
CA PHE A 161 10.64 10.93 4.06
C PHE A 161 10.99 11.14 2.59
N CYS A 162 10.05 11.57 1.78
CA CYS A 162 10.27 11.85 0.37
C CYS A 162 11.27 12.99 0.14
N THR A 163 11.31 13.98 1.04
CA THR A 163 12.25 15.10 0.96
C THR A 163 13.69 14.68 1.30
N VAL A 164 13.86 13.83 2.30
CA VAL A 164 15.18 13.32 2.71
C VAL A 164 15.77 12.44 1.62
N LEU A 165 15.02 11.49 1.09
CA LEU A 165 15.48 10.57 0.05
C LEU A 165 15.74 11.26 -1.30
N ASN A 166 15.17 12.43 -1.53
CA ASN A 166 15.46 13.24 -2.72
C ASN A 166 16.91 13.73 -2.81
N LYS A 167 17.65 13.67 -1.72
CA LYS A 167 19.04 14.15 -1.65
C LYS A 167 20.05 13.06 -1.98
N THR A 168 19.60 11.82 -2.14
CA THR A 168 20.49 10.67 -2.29
C THR A 168 20.47 10.10 -3.70
N LYS A 169 21.58 9.53 -4.13
CA LYS A 169 21.69 8.79 -5.38
C LYS A 169 21.34 7.32 -5.13
N HIS A 170 20.65 6.70 -6.06
CA HIS A 170 20.09 5.34 -6.06
C HIS A 170 20.83 4.19 -5.36
N GLN A 171 22.09 4.33 -4.99
CA GLN A 171 22.91 3.23 -4.46
C GLN A 171 22.78 3.01 -2.94
N ASN A 172 22.10 3.91 -2.20
CA ASN A 172 21.98 3.81 -0.73
C ASN A 172 20.53 3.99 -0.23
N GLU A 173 19.55 3.92 -1.12
CA GLU A 173 18.14 4.20 -0.78
C GLU A 173 17.64 3.31 0.37
N ASP A 174 17.95 2.02 0.35
CA ASP A 174 17.50 1.09 1.40
C ASP A 174 18.09 1.42 2.78
N GLN A 175 19.37 1.74 2.85
CA GLN A 175 20.03 2.07 4.14
C GLN A 175 19.57 3.40 4.70
N GLU A 176 19.31 4.39 3.84
CA GLU A 176 18.82 5.70 4.26
C GLU A 176 17.35 5.64 4.64
N CYS A 177 16.54 4.87 3.93
CA CYS A 177 15.16 4.54 4.31
C CYS A 177 15.14 3.92 5.70
N LEU A 178 15.95 2.89 5.93
CA LEU A 178 16.08 2.24 7.24
C LEU A 178 16.52 3.21 8.34
N ALA A 179 17.51 4.05 8.05
CA ALA A 179 17.99 5.05 9.01
C ALA A 179 16.92 6.08 9.36
N PHE A 180 16.13 6.50 8.37
CA PHE A 180 14.99 7.40 8.59
C PHE A 180 13.94 6.73 9.49
N MET A 181 13.49 5.51 9.12
CA MET A 181 12.42 4.80 9.82
C MET A 181 12.79 4.42 11.27
N ARG A 182 14.08 4.10 11.54
CA ARG A 182 14.57 3.82 12.91
C ARG A 182 14.40 4.98 13.88
N ASN A 183 14.29 6.21 13.36
CA ASN A 183 14.07 7.43 14.15
C ASN A 183 12.59 7.80 14.24
N LYS A 184 11.68 6.98 13.74
CA LYS A 184 10.23 7.20 13.74
C LYS A 184 9.52 6.16 14.59
N ASN A 185 8.30 6.48 14.98
CA ASN A 185 7.41 5.55 15.67
C ASN A 185 6.68 4.69 14.64
N THR A 186 7.27 3.55 14.27
CA THR A 186 6.80 2.65 13.24
C THR A 186 6.17 1.41 13.84
N TYR A 187 5.01 1.01 13.31
CA TYR A 187 4.23 -0.12 13.80
C TYR A 187 3.70 -0.97 12.64
N GLU A 188 3.37 -2.20 12.94
CA GLU A 188 2.71 -3.14 12.05
C GLU A 188 1.42 -3.64 12.68
N VAL A 189 0.41 -3.91 11.86
CA VAL A 189 -0.83 -4.54 12.31
C VAL A 189 -0.83 -6.02 11.97
N GLN A 190 -1.24 -6.84 12.92
CA GLN A 190 -1.40 -8.28 12.72
C GLN A 190 -2.81 -8.73 13.12
N ASN A 191 -3.43 -9.50 12.24
CA ASN A 191 -4.72 -10.11 12.50
C ASN A 191 -4.52 -11.43 13.26
N LEU A 192 -5.12 -11.55 14.44
CA LEU A 192 -5.05 -12.75 15.28
C LEU A 192 -5.67 -14.00 14.67
N LYS A 193 -6.70 -13.82 13.84
CA LYS A 193 -7.42 -14.94 13.21
C LYS A 193 -6.60 -15.59 12.09
N THR A 194 -5.72 -14.83 11.44
CA THR A 194 -4.92 -15.32 10.31
C THR A 194 -3.59 -15.95 10.70
N VAL A 195 -3.13 -15.79 11.91
CA VAL A 195 -1.89 -16.42 12.42
C VAL A 195 -1.92 -17.96 12.32
N ARG A 196 -3.10 -18.57 12.33
CA ARG A 196 -3.26 -20.03 12.22
C ARG A 196 -3.36 -20.56 10.80
N GLU A 197 -3.71 -19.70 9.84
CA GLU A 197 -3.82 -20.09 8.44
C GLU A 197 -2.71 -19.35 7.65
N TYR A 198 -1.56 -19.98 7.60
CA TYR A 198 -0.42 -19.51 6.83
C TYR A 198 -0.84 -18.93 5.47
N ARG A 199 -0.42 -17.68 5.18
CA ARG A 199 -0.24 -17.14 3.83
C ARG A 199 -1.36 -16.31 3.20
N THR A 200 -2.40 -15.92 3.87
CA THR A 200 -3.27 -14.87 3.33
C THR A 200 -2.95 -13.55 4.01
N THR A 201 -2.55 -12.56 3.23
CA THR A 201 -2.39 -11.17 3.66
C THR A 201 -3.76 -10.56 3.93
N ASN A 202 -4.49 -11.09 4.90
CA ASN A 202 -5.74 -10.51 5.35
C ASN A 202 -5.43 -9.36 6.31
N SER A 203 -4.93 -8.26 5.74
CA SER A 203 -5.02 -6.99 6.45
C SER A 203 -6.49 -6.69 6.69
N LEU A 204 -6.88 -6.40 7.93
CA LEU A 204 -8.23 -5.93 8.23
C LEU A 204 -8.44 -4.51 7.74
N ILE A 205 -7.36 -3.72 7.74
CA ILE A 205 -7.39 -2.29 7.38
C ILE A 205 -7.49 -2.13 5.86
N PHE A 206 -6.73 -2.93 5.12
CA PHE A 206 -6.72 -2.94 3.66
C PHE A 206 -6.55 -4.38 3.16
N PRO A 207 -7.64 -5.17 3.10
CA PRO A 207 -7.59 -6.54 2.58
C PRO A 207 -7.19 -6.54 1.10
N HIS A 208 -6.08 -7.17 0.75
CA HIS A 208 -5.53 -7.11 -0.60
C HIS A 208 -4.78 -8.36 -1.03
N MET A 209 -4.56 -8.49 -2.33
CA MET A 209 -3.55 -9.37 -2.94
C MET A 209 -2.46 -8.53 -3.59
N HIS A 210 -1.22 -8.94 -3.43
CA HIS A 210 -0.07 -8.37 -4.13
C HIS A 210 0.09 -9.11 -5.47
N ALA A 211 -0.32 -8.47 -6.55
CA ALA A 211 -0.46 -9.14 -7.84
C ALA A 211 0.87 -9.46 -8.51
N LEU A 212 1.89 -8.62 -8.31
CA LEU A 212 3.21 -8.78 -8.91
C LEU A 212 4.29 -8.90 -7.82
N ALA A 213 5.23 -9.80 -8.01
CA ALA A 213 6.45 -9.89 -7.22
C ALA A 213 7.62 -9.86 -8.21
N GLU A 214 8.52 -8.90 -8.07
CA GLU A 214 9.66 -8.70 -9.00
C GLU A 214 9.23 -8.63 -10.48
N GLY A 215 8.05 -8.07 -10.76
CA GLY A 215 7.49 -7.96 -12.10
C GLY A 215 6.84 -9.23 -12.65
N LEU A 216 6.79 -10.32 -11.88
CA LEU A 216 6.17 -11.60 -12.23
C LEU A 216 4.84 -11.79 -11.50
N TRP A 217 3.92 -12.58 -12.07
CA TRP A 217 2.65 -12.89 -11.44
C TRP A 217 2.79 -13.68 -10.14
N ASN A 218 2.12 -13.24 -9.10
CA ASN A 218 2.21 -13.83 -7.77
C ASN A 218 1.16 -14.95 -7.53
N PHE A 219 0.93 -15.79 -8.54
CA PHE A 219 -0.10 -16.85 -8.50
C PHE A 219 0.23 -17.95 -7.48
N THR A 220 1.50 -18.18 -7.23
CA THR A 220 1.92 -19.18 -6.24
C THR A 220 1.47 -18.82 -4.84
N LYS A 221 1.55 -17.52 -4.50
CA LYS A 221 1.09 -17.00 -3.19
C LYS A 221 -0.43 -16.81 -3.18
N TYR A 222 -1.02 -16.39 -4.30
CA TYR A 222 -2.44 -16.09 -4.42
C TYR A 222 -3.05 -16.84 -5.61
N PRO A 223 -3.42 -18.13 -5.47
CA PRO A 223 -3.96 -18.92 -6.59
C PRO A 223 -5.24 -18.30 -7.20
N SER A 224 -6.10 -17.68 -6.39
CA SER A 224 -7.32 -17.00 -6.86
C SER A 224 -7.06 -15.70 -7.61
N LEU A 225 -5.85 -15.17 -7.57
CA LEU A 225 -5.48 -13.95 -8.29
C LEU A 225 -5.63 -14.12 -9.79
N LYS A 226 -5.28 -15.30 -10.34
CA LYS A 226 -5.42 -15.56 -11.77
C LYS A 226 -6.87 -15.42 -12.23
N GLU A 227 -7.80 -16.07 -11.52
CA GLU A 227 -9.23 -15.98 -11.82
C GLU A 227 -9.75 -14.54 -11.72
N LEU A 228 -9.28 -13.81 -10.71
CA LEU A 228 -9.60 -12.39 -10.56
C LEU A 228 -9.13 -11.58 -11.76
N LEU A 229 -7.88 -11.71 -12.17
CA LEU A 229 -7.32 -10.96 -13.30
C LEU A 229 -7.99 -11.34 -14.64
N ASP A 230 -8.26 -12.64 -14.86
CA ASP A 230 -8.99 -13.13 -16.03
C ASP A 230 -10.41 -12.49 -16.10
N SER A 231 -11.06 -12.23 -14.96
CA SER A 231 -12.38 -11.56 -14.93
C SER A 231 -12.34 -10.09 -15.36
N TYR A 232 -11.16 -9.48 -15.39
CA TYR A 232 -10.90 -8.14 -15.91
C TYR A 232 -10.23 -8.16 -17.30
N GLU A 233 -10.22 -9.33 -17.98
CA GLU A 233 -9.65 -9.52 -19.31
C GLU A 233 -8.14 -9.19 -19.39
N ILE A 234 -7.43 -9.33 -18.26
CA ILE A 234 -5.98 -9.09 -18.19
C ILE A 234 -5.24 -10.32 -18.70
N ASP A 235 -4.33 -10.11 -19.67
CA ASP A 235 -3.50 -11.21 -20.21
C ASP A 235 -2.50 -11.74 -19.17
N THR A 236 -2.91 -12.78 -18.48
CA THR A 236 -2.10 -13.44 -17.44
C THR A 236 -0.96 -14.29 -18.00
N ASN A 237 -0.84 -14.45 -19.33
CA ASN A 237 0.27 -15.15 -19.97
C ASN A 237 1.41 -14.22 -20.38
N SER A 238 1.20 -12.90 -20.32
CA SER A 238 2.18 -11.89 -20.73
C SER A 238 3.44 -11.84 -19.87
N ARG A 239 3.40 -12.43 -18.66
CA ARG A 239 4.50 -12.45 -17.69
C ARG A 239 4.67 -13.84 -17.09
N GLY A 240 5.89 -14.17 -16.62
CA GLY A 240 6.15 -15.39 -15.87
C GLY A 240 5.46 -15.38 -14.49
N VAL A 241 5.50 -16.53 -13.81
CA VAL A 241 4.97 -16.72 -12.46
C VAL A 241 6.12 -16.72 -11.47
N HIS A 242 6.00 -15.93 -10.40
CA HIS A 242 6.98 -15.91 -9.32
C HIS A 242 6.87 -17.17 -8.47
N THR A 243 8.01 -17.82 -8.21
CA THR A 243 8.09 -19.07 -7.42
C THR A 243 8.72 -18.77 -6.06
N TRP A 244 7.93 -18.63 -5.02
CA TRP A 244 8.40 -18.36 -3.65
C TRP A 244 9.04 -19.55 -2.94
N TRP A 245 8.96 -20.75 -3.52
CA TRP A 245 9.13 -22.01 -2.79
C TRP A 245 10.57 -22.52 -2.65
N GLU A 246 11.52 -21.89 -3.29
CA GLU A 246 12.92 -22.38 -3.24
C GLU A 246 13.71 -21.88 -2.02
N LEU A 247 13.17 -20.91 -1.25
CA LEU A 247 13.89 -20.31 -0.12
C LEU A 247 13.52 -20.86 1.25
N ASP A 248 12.38 -21.55 1.41
CA ASP A 248 11.89 -22.04 2.71
C ASP A 248 12.23 -23.51 3.01
N THR A 249 13.07 -24.16 2.21
CA THR A 249 13.47 -25.58 2.40
C THR A 249 14.97 -25.79 2.62
N GLN A 250 15.72 -24.73 2.95
CA GLN A 250 17.13 -24.89 3.36
C GLN A 250 17.34 -24.53 4.82
#